data_a4484ccc22a5f76ae90983d197af38e7
#
_entry.id   a4484ccc22a5f76ae90983d197af38e7
#
_cell.length_a   1.000
_cell.length_b   1.000
_cell.length_c   1.000
_cell.angle_alpha   90.00
_cell.angle_beta   90.00
_cell.angle_gamma   90.00
#
_symmetry.space_group_name_H-M   'P 1'
#
loop_
_entity.id
_entity.type
_entity.pdbx_description
1 polymer ?
#
loop_
_entity_poly.entity_id
_entity_poly.type
_entity_poly.pdbx_seq_one_letter_code
_entity_poly.pdbx_strand_id
1 'polypeptide(L)'
;MQPMLDTSHLPPVPEWHKAGEFTDIVYEKCSDGIAKITINRPQVHNAFRPQTVMEMSRALNDARNDADVGVIILTGMGENAFCSGGDQKV
;
A
#
# COMPACT_ATOMS: atom_id res chain seq x y z
N MET A 1 22.02 25.76 9.74
CA MET A 1 22.08 24.53 8.93
C MET A 1 21.76 23.35 9.82
N GLN A 2 20.89 22.51 9.34
CA GLN A 2 20.56 21.30 10.05
C GLN A 2 21.72 20.30 9.94
N PRO A 3 22.16 19.71 11.04
CA PRO A 3 23.19 18.69 10.94
C PRO A 3 22.66 17.49 10.17
N MET A 4 23.49 16.97 9.31
CA MET A 4 23.17 15.77 8.57
C MET A 4 23.25 14.57 9.49
N LEU A 5 22.19 13.76 9.48
CA LEU A 5 22.25 12.48 10.17
C LEU A 5 23.14 11.55 9.38
N ASP A 6 24.01 10.85 10.08
CA ASP A 6 24.78 9.79 9.47
C ASP A 6 23.89 8.56 9.33
N THR A 7 23.44 8.29 8.10
CA THR A 7 22.58 7.15 7.84
C THR A 7 23.33 5.94 7.30
N SER A 8 24.67 5.98 7.28
CA SER A 8 25.45 4.92 6.67
C SER A 8 25.28 3.57 7.37
N HIS A 9 24.90 3.58 8.64
CA HIS A 9 24.66 2.36 9.42
C HIS A 9 23.19 1.95 9.48
N LEU A 10 22.30 2.70 8.83
CA LEU A 10 20.89 2.34 8.78
C LEU A 10 20.62 1.41 7.61
N PRO A 11 19.61 0.53 7.73
CA PRO A 11 19.24 -0.30 6.59
C PRO A 11 18.80 0.58 5.42
N PRO A 12 19.05 0.16 4.18
CA PRO A 12 18.59 0.92 3.03
C PRO A 12 17.08 1.00 3.00
N VAL A 13 16.57 2.10 2.44
CA VAL A 13 15.12 2.25 2.23
C VAL A 13 14.70 1.24 1.16
N PRO A 14 13.63 0.47 1.40
CA PRO A 14 13.17 -0.47 0.39
C PRO A 14 12.79 0.22 -0.90
N GLU A 15 13.15 -0.39 -2.03
CA GLU A 15 12.69 0.05 -3.33
C GLU A 15 11.38 -0.67 -3.65
N TRP A 16 10.32 0.10 -3.81
CA TRP A 16 9.02 -0.45 -4.10
C TRP A 16 8.82 -0.58 -5.60
N HIS A 17 8.36 -1.75 -6.02
CA HIS A 17 8.04 -2.02 -7.41
C HIS A 17 6.56 -2.28 -7.54
N LYS A 18 5.96 -1.65 -8.54
CA LYS A 18 4.55 -1.86 -8.82
C LYS A 18 4.31 -3.33 -9.17
N ALA A 19 3.39 -3.96 -8.45
CA ALA A 19 3.15 -5.40 -8.59
C ALA A 19 1.84 -5.72 -9.32
N GLY A 20 1.07 -4.70 -9.72
CA GLY A 20 -0.17 -4.88 -10.46
C GLY A 20 -0.78 -3.55 -10.85
N GLU A 21 -1.68 -3.57 -11.82
CA GLU A 21 -2.39 -2.39 -12.29
C GLU A 21 -3.77 -2.35 -11.67
N PHE A 22 -4.02 -1.32 -10.87
CA PHE A 22 -5.30 -1.13 -10.20
C PHE A 22 -5.73 0.33 -10.27
N THR A 23 -7.01 0.57 -10.06
CA THR A 23 -7.57 1.92 -10.09
C THR A 23 -7.63 2.54 -8.69
N ASP A 24 -8.14 1.78 -7.73
CA ASP A 24 -8.43 2.29 -6.38
C ASP A 24 -7.31 2.02 -5.39
N ILE A 25 -6.38 1.16 -5.73
CA ILE A 25 -5.25 0.83 -4.85
C ILE A 25 -3.94 0.92 -5.61
N VAL A 26 -2.87 1.03 -4.85
CA VAL A 26 -1.51 0.86 -5.36
C VAL A 26 -0.95 -0.38 -4.69
N TYR A 27 -0.54 -1.35 -5.49
CA TYR A 27 -0.01 -2.62 -5.00
C TYR A 27 1.45 -2.71 -5.37
N GLU A 28 2.29 -2.84 -4.36
CA GLU A 28 3.74 -2.79 -4.53
C GLU A 28 4.40 -3.91 -3.72
N LYS A 29 5.56 -4.32 -4.18
CA LYS A 29 6.41 -5.28 -3.48
C LYS A 29 7.84 -4.75 -3.42
N CYS A 30 8.61 -5.23 -2.45
CA CYS A 30 10.02 -4.93 -2.39
C CYS A 30 10.81 -6.23 -2.20
N SER A 31 12.13 -6.15 -2.42
CA SER A 31 13.01 -7.31 -2.36
C SER A 31 13.15 -7.89 -0.95
N ASP A 32 12.72 -7.15 0.06
CA ASP A 32 12.79 -7.61 1.45
C ASP A 32 11.63 -8.53 1.83
N GLY A 33 10.79 -8.93 0.88
CA GLY A 33 9.68 -9.83 1.15
C GLY A 33 8.45 -9.14 1.70
N ILE A 34 8.29 -7.86 1.42
CA ILE A 34 7.16 -7.06 1.89
C ILE A 34 6.28 -6.68 0.71
N ALA A 35 4.98 -6.91 0.85
CA ALA A 35 3.97 -6.39 -0.07
C ALA A 35 3.23 -5.25 0.61
N LYS A 36 2.96 -4.19 -0.14
CA LYS A 36 2.23 -3.03 0.38
C LYS A 36 1.03 -2.75 -0.52
N ILE A 37 -0.12 -2.66 0.10
CA ILE A 37 -1.37 -2.31 -0.56
C ILE A 37 -1.82 -0.97 0.01
N THR A 38 -1.88 0.04 -0.84
CA THR A 38 -2.23 1.40 -0.46
C THR A 38 -3.59 1.74 -1.06
N ILE A 39 -4.55 2.10 -0.22
CA ILE A 39 -5.83 2.61 -0.71
C ILE A 39 -5.58 4.01 -1.24
N ASN A 40 -5.88 4.22 -2.52
CA ASN A 40 -5.56 5.47 -3.21
C ASN A 40 -6.83 6.20 -3.61
N ARG A 41 -7.62 6.60 -2.62
CA ARG A 41 -8.81 7.41 -2.79
C ARG A 41 -8.82 8.59 -1.82
N PRO A 42 -7.73 9.40 -1.79
CA PRO A 42 -7.61 10.48 -0.80
C PRO A 42 -8.69 11.55 -0.93
N GLN A 43 -9.26 11.74 -2.12
CA GLN A 43 -10.32 12.71 -2.36
C GLN A 43 -11.62 12.37 -1.61
N VAL A 44 -11.77 11.13 -1.15
CA VAL A 44 -12.90 10.68 -0.34
C VAL A 44 -12.41 10.03 0.95
N HIS A 45 -11.28 10.49 1.47
CA HIS A 45 -10.66 9.99 2.71
C HIS A 45 -10.45 8.49 2.66
N ASN A 46 -10.11 7.96 1.49
CA ASN A 46 -9.88 6.54 1.24
C ASN A 46 -11.09 5.65 1.57
N ALA A 47 -12.29 6.20 1.47
CA ALA A 47 -13.51 5.39 1.57
C ALA A 47 -13.51 4.35 0.46
N PHE A 48 -13.89 3.12 0.78
CA PHE A 48 -13.88 2.04 -0.20
C PHE A 48 -15.25 1.87 -0.85
N ARG A 49 -15.23 1.39 -2.09
CA ARG A 49 -16.41 1.00 -2.87
C ARG A 49 -16.21 -0.45 -3.30
N PRO A 50 -17.22 -1.09 -3.91
CA PRO A 50 -17.07 -2.50 -4.32
C PRO A 50 -15.82 -2.77 -5.16
N GLN A 51 -15.47 -1.87 -6.07
CA GLN A 51 -14.26 -2.01 -6.87
C GLN A 51 -13.01 -2.01 -5.99
N THR A 52 -12.95 -1.14 -4.97
CA THR A 52 -11.81 -1.09 -4.05
C THR A 52 -11.62 -2.43 -3.36
N VAL A 53 -12.73 -2.99 -2.84
CA VAL A 53 -12.70 -4.27 -2.14
C VAL A 53 -12.23 -5.39 -3.07
N MET A 54 -12.74 -5.40 -4.29
CA MET A 54 -12.34 -6.41 -5.28
C MET A 54 -10.86 -6.31 -5.60
N GLU A 55 -10.35 -5.10 -5.78
CA GLU A 55 -8.94 -4.88 -6.07
C GLU A 55 -8.06 -5.30 -4.90
N MET A 56 -8.46 -4.94 -3.69
CA MET A 56 -7.74 -5.35 -2.48
C MET A 56 -7.70 -6.87 -2.35
N SER A 57 -8.82 -7.54 -2.63
CA SER A 57 -8.89 -8.99 -2.58
C SER A 57 -7.91 -9.63 -3.56
N ARG A 58 -7.84 -9.09 -4.77
CA ARG A 58 -6.91 -9.60 -5.78
C ARG A 58 -5.47 -9.41 -5.34
N ALA A 59 -5.15 -8.23 -4.82
CA ALA A 59 -3.78 -7.95 -4.36
C ALA A 59 -3.41 -8.83 -3.17
N LEU A 60 -4.33 -8.99 -2.21
CA LEU A 60 -4.09 -9.85 -1.06
C LEU A 60 -3.87 -11.31 -1.48
N ASN A 61 -4.68 -11.81 -2.39
CA ASN A 61 -4.51 -13.17 -2.87
C ASN A 61 -3.18 -13.36 -3.59
N ASP A 62 -2.79 -12.39 -4.40
CA ASP A 62 -1.49 -12.46 -5.07
C ASP A 62 -0.35 -12.47 -4.06
N ALA A 63 -0.41 -11.59 -3.06
CA ALA A 63 0.65 -11.51 -2.04
C ALA A 63 0.70 -12.78 -1.19
N ARG A 64 -0.46 -13.35 -0.82
CA ARG A 64 -0.51 -14.58 -0.04
C ARG A 64 0.07 -15.77 -0.78
N ASN A 65 -0.09 -15.81 -2.09
CA ASN A 65 0.38 -16.90 -2.93
C ASN A 65 1.83 -16.70 -3.40
N ASP A 66 2.43 -15.56 -3.09
CA ASP A 66 3.80 -15.27 -3.46
C ASP A 66 4.73 -15.79 -2.35
N ALA A 67 5.52 -16.80 -2.67
CA ALA A 67 6.44 -17.43 -1.71
C ALA A 67 7.50 -16.45 -1.20
N ASP A 68 7.77 -15.38 -1.95
CA ASP A 68 8.77 -14.38 -1.56
C ASP A 68 8.22 -13.32 -0.62
N VAL A 69 6.91 -13.30 -0.38
CA VAL A 69 6.27 -12.30 0.49
C VAL A 69 6.04 -12.89 1.87
N GLY A 70 6.64 -12.25 2.88
CA GLY A 70 6.47 -12.66 4.27
C GLY A 70 5.62 -11.69 5.09
N VAL A 71 5.45 -10.45 4.62
CA VAL A 71 4.71 -9.42 5.35
C VAL A 71 3.86 -8.64 4.36
N ILE A 72 2.62 -8.33 4.76
CA ILE A 72 1.71 -7.51 3.96
C ILE A 72 1.35 -6.28 4.78
N ILE A 73 1.56 -5.10 4.21
CA ILE A 73 1.23 -3.83 4.83
C ILE A 73 0.01 -3.25 4.12
N LEU A 74 -1.00 -2.84 4.89
CA LEU A 74 -2.14 -2.10 4.38
C LEU A 74 -2.05 -0.67 4.87
N THR A 75 -2.20 0.29 3.96
CA THR A 75 -2.11 1.70 4.31
C THR A 75 -3.01 2.52 3.40
N GLY A 76 -3.14 3.81 3.69
CA GLY A 76 -3.94 4.74 2.89
C GLY A 76 -3.08 5.86 2.35
N MET A 77 -3.41 6.34 1.15
CA MET A 77 -2.76 7.49 0.55
C MET A 77 -3.21 8.76 1.25
N GLY A 78 -2.27 9.70 1.45
CA GLY A 78 -2.58 10.97 2.08
C GLY A 78 -2.36 10.92 3.58
N GLU A 79 -2.66 12.05 4.25
CA GLU A 79 -2.33 12.22 5.67
C GLU A 79 -3.53 12.04 6.59
N ASN A 80 -4.75 12.07 6.07
CA ASN A 80 -5.93 12.26 6.91
C ASN A 80 -6.57 10.97 7.37
N ALA A 81 -6.50 9.90 6.57
CA ALA A 81 -7.14 8.66 6.95
C ALA A 81 -6.57 7.49 6.17
N PHE A 82 -6.42 6.36 6.87
CA PHE A 82 -6.17 5.09 6.21
C PHE A 82 -7.39 4.72 5.37
N CYS A 83 -8.54 4.68 6.00
CA CYS A 83 -9.81 4.37 5.36
C CYS A 83 -10.94 4.95 6.21
N SER A 84 -11.83 5.73 5.61
CA SER A 84 -12.94 6.34 6.34
C SER A 84 -14.17 5.43 6.39
N GLY A 85 -14.08 4.22 5.85
CA GLY A 85 -15.18 3.27 5.80
C GLY A 85 -15.76 3.14 4.41
N GLY A 86 -16.91 2.52 4.31
CA GLY A 86 -17.57 2.30 3.03
C GLY A 86 -18.10 3.58 2.42
N ASP A 87 -18.11 3.64 1.11
CA ASP A 87 -18.71 4.75 0.37
C ASP A 87 -20.21 4.56 0.36
N GLN A 88 -20.91 5.40 1.11
CA GLN A 88 -22.35 5.25 1.30
C GLN A 88 -23.17 5.87 0.19
N LYS A 89 -22.54 6.48 -0.77
CA LYS A 89 -23.23 7.07 -1.93
C LYS A 89 -23.38 6.10 -3.09
N VAL A 90 -22.95 4.91 -2.89
CA VAL A 90 -23.10 3.86 -3.91
C VAL A 90 -24.53 3.42 -4.02
#